data_052a4578011b096415d6cd364d9c4f06
#
_entry.id   052a4578011b096415d6cd364d9c4f06
#
_cell.length_a   1.000
_cell.length_b   1.000
_cell.length_c   1.000
_cell.angle_alpha   90.00
_cell.angle_beta   90.00
_cell.angle_gamma   90.00
#
_symmetry.space_group_name_H-M   'P 1'
#
loop_
_entity.id
_entity.type
_entity.pdbx_description
1 polymer ?
#
loop_
_entity_poly.entity_id
_entity_poly.type
_entity_poly.pdbx_seq_one_letter_code
_entity_poly.pdbx_strand_id
1 'polypeptide(L)'
;GMLRDDPADFRNKSEAPGNPYEMQYHLFSKNQPENLLWLERIRAVLDSYDDRTSVGEVGESHHGIQIMGQYTAPGRLHQCYSFEMFGSDYSAGLFRRKIEEFFTGAPNGWPMWAFSNHDVVRQTSRWVKYGISQDALAAQAGALLLSFQGSICLWQGEELGQTDTVWTLDELTDPQGITFWPEPIGRDNTRTPMVWDGSAQGGFTSGTPWLPVKAPQLARNVAAQAGVAGSVLESYRAMLAFRRQTEALRLGATRFFDLPEPILAFARGEDLLCVFNLSPTVLEINARGLGAAIGPSAGVVHSDGKLQLGPNAYGFFTGASSAVLG
;
A
#
# COMPACT_ATOMS: atom_id res chain seq x y z
N GLY A 1 -24.87 -18.34 14.10
CA GLY A 1 -23.77 -17.52 14.63
C GLY A 1 -24.18 -16.08 14.93
N MET A 2 -25.13 -15.50 14.20
CA MET A 2 -25.58 -14.10 14.36
C MET A 2 -26.27 -13.73 15.68
N LEU A 3 -26.48 -14.68 16.57
CA LEU A 3 -27.14 -14.48 17.88
C LEU A 3 -26.19 -14.67 19.07
N ARG A 4 -24.89 -14.73 18.82
CA ARG A 4 -23.90 -14.85 19.90
C ARG A 4 -23.08 -13.57 19.98
N ASP A 5 -22.83 -13.11 21.19
CA ASP A 5 -21.92 -12.00 21.43
C ASP A 5 -20.47 -12.44 21.16
N ASP A 6 -19.72 -11.60 20.48
CA ASP A 6 -18.30 -11.81 20.29
C ASP A 6 -17.55 -11.58 21.62
N PRO A 7 -16.52 -12.38 21.92
CA PRO A 7 -15.70 -12.17 23.12
C PRO A 7 -14.92 -10.86 23.03
N ALA A 8 -14.63 -10.25 24.17
CA ALA A 8 -13.78 -9.08 24.22
C ALA A 8 -12.37 -9.38 23.72
N ASP A 9 -11.85 -8.53 22.84
CA ASP A 9 -10.45 -8.58 22.40
C ASP A 9 -9.58 -7.66 23.24
N PHE A 10 -8.96 -8.21 24.26
CA PHE A 10 -8.11 -7.46 25.18
C PHE A 10 -6.80 -6.97 24.56
N ARG A 11 -6.43 -7.47 23.38
CA ARG A 11 -5.20 -7.07 22.66
C ARG A 11 -5.33 -5.67 22.05
N ASN A 12 -6.53 -5.26 21.68
CA ASN A 12 -6.79 -3.98 21.01
C ASN A 12 -7.09 -2.83 21.99
N LYS A 13 -7.19 -3.09 23.27
CA LYS A 13 -7.55 -2.07 24.26
C LYS A 13 -6.63 -0.85 24.32
N SER A 14 -5.34 -1.04 24.00
CA SER A 14 -4.36 0.04 24.00
C SER A 14 -4.31 0.82 22.68
N GLU A 15 -4.80 0.23 21.61
CA GLU A 15 -4.71 0.77 20.25
C GLU A 15 -5.94 1.60 19.87
N ALA A 16 -7.11 1.22 20.40
CA ALA A 16 -8.37 1.92 20.13
C ALA A 16 -9.21 2.09 21.41
N PRO A 17 -8.73 2.84 22.40
CA PRO A 17 -9.35 2.89 23.73
C PRO A 17 -10.78 3.44 23.72
N GLY A 18 -11.19 4.18 22.71
CA GLY A 18 -12.52 4.79 22.61
C GLY A 18 -13.54 4.01 21.77
N ASN A 19 -13.11 2.99 21.02
CA ASN A 19 -14.00 2.26 20.10
C ASN A 19 -14.36 0.86 20.62
N PRO A 20 -15.59 0.64 21.12
CA PRO A 20 -16.01 -0.66 21.63
C PRO A 20 -15.97 -1.78 20.58
N TYR A 21 -16.14 -1.47 19.31
CA TYR A 21 -16.04 -2.42 18.22
C TYR A 21 -14.64 -3.05 18.16
N GLU A 22 -13.60 -2.26 18.26
CA GLU A 22 -12.20 -2.73 18.23
C GLU A 22 -11.79 -3.48 19.52
N MET A 23 -12.63 -3.42 20.57
CA MET A 23 -12.43 -4.18 21.81
C MET A 23 -12.98 -5.61 21.74
N GLN A 24 -13.57 -6.02 20.62
CA GLN A 24 -14.17 -7.32 20.45
C GLN A 24 -13.35 -8.19 19.49
N TYR A 25 -13.19 -9.46 19.82
CA TYR A 25 -12.71 -10.48 18.89
C TYR A 25 -13.91 -11.03 18.11
N HIS A 26 -14.08 -10.56 16.86
CA HIS A 26 -15.25 -10.81 16.01
C HIS A 26 -15.39 -12.26 15.56
N LEU A 27 -15.45 -13.20 16.52
CA LEU A 27 -15.47 -14.61 16.28
C LEU A 27 -16.75 -15.11 15.59
N PHE A 28 -17.86 -14.45 15.85
CA PHE A 28 -19.18 -14.88 15.36
C PHE A 28 -19.80 -13.91 14.35
N SER A 29 -19.29 -12.70 14.24
CA SER A 29 -19.84 -11.64 13.40
C SER A 29 -19.07 -11.42 12.09
N LYS A 30 -17.82 -11.92 11.99
CA LYS A 30 -16.98 -11.81 10.79
C LYS A 30 -16.48 -13.16 10.30
N ASN A 31 -16.17 -13.24 9.00
CA ASN A 31 -15.41 -14.31 8.35
C ASN A 31 -15.93 -15.71 8.65
N GLN A 32 -17.25 -15.88 8.73
CA GLN A 32 -17.85 -17.18 8.97
C GLN A 32 -17.62 -18.12 7.78
N PRO A 33 -17.43 -19.43 7.99
CA PRO A 33 -17.17 -20.39 6.91
C PRO A 33 -18.23 -20.36 5.79
N GLU A 34 -19.48 -20.10 6.14
CA GLU A 34 -20.60 -20.02 5.20
C GLU A 34 -20.45 -18.87 4.21
N ASN A 35 -19.70 -17.82 4.56
CA ASN A 35 -19.42 -16.70 3.65
C ASN A 35 -18.68 -17.18 2.39
N LEU A 36 -17.84 -18.19 2.51
CA LEU A 36 -17.08 -18.73 1.37
C LEU A 36 -18.01 -19.26 0.26
N LEU A 37 -19.14 -19.86 0.65
CA LEU A 37 -20.17 -20.31 -0.31
C LEU A 37 -20.84 -19.15 -1.05
N TRP A 38 -20.99 -18.00 -0.39
CA TRP A 38 -21.50 -16.81 -1.03
C TRP A 38 -20.50 -16.23 -2.04
N LEU A 39 -19.20 -16.25 -1.70
CA LEU A 39 -18.16 -15.82 -2.64
C LEU A 39 -18.14 -16.69 -3.90
N GLU A 40 -18.33 -17.99 -3.76
CA GLU A 40 -18.45 -18.93 -4.89
C GLU A 40 -19.68 -18.62 -5.78
N ARG A 41 -20.83 -18.28 -5.17
CA ARG A 41 -22.03 -17.88 -5.91
C ARG A 41 -21.83 -16.53 -6.62
N ILE A 42 -21.19 -15.55 -5.95
CA ILE A 42 -20.87 -14.25 -6.56
C ILE A 42 -19.94 -14.47 -7.75
N ARG A 43 -18.92 -15.31 -7.58
CA ARG A 43 -17.98 -15.64 -8.66
C ARG A 43 -18.69 -16.28 -9.86
N ALA A 44 -19.59 -17.23 -9.63
CA ALA A 44 -20.35 -17.86 -10.70
C ALA A 44 -21.21 -16.86 -11.48
N VAL A 45 -21.78 -15.86 -10.83
CA VAL A 45 -22.50 -14.77 -11.50
C VAL A 45 -21.53 -13.92 -12.33
N LEU A 46 -20.39 -13.54 -11.79
CA LEU A 46 -19.39 -12.73 -12.52
C LEU A 46 -18.87 -13.45 -13.76
N ASP A 47 -18.59 -14.75 -13.62
CA ASP A 47 -18.10 -15.59 -14.73
C ASP A 47 -19.14 -15.82 -15.85
N SER A 48 -20.41 -15.47 -15.62
CA SER A 48 -21.43 -15.48 -16.68
C SER A 48 -21.41 -14.23 -17.58
N TYR A 49 -20.55 -13.28 -17.31
CA TYR A 49 -20.32 -12.07 -18.11
C TYR A 49 -18.86 -11.98 -18.54
N ASP A 50 -18.61 -11.51 -19.76
CA ASP A 50 -17.27 -11.28 -20.28
C ASP A 50 -16.57 -10.12 -19.55
N ASP A 51 -15.26 -10.24 -19.32
CA ASP A 51 -14.39 -9.18 -18.83
C ASP A 51 -14.84 -8.57 -17.48
N ARG A 52 -15.25 -9.41 -16.54
CA ARG A 52 -15.56 -8.99 -15.15
C ARG A 52 -14.53 -9.47 -14.17
N THR A 53 -14.26 -8.64 -13.17
CA THR A 53 -13.38 -8.98 -12.05
C THR A 53 -14.00 -8.53 -10.74
N SER A 54 -13.56 -9.15 -9.65
CA SER A 54 -13.97 -8.79 -8.28
C SER A 54 -12.76 -8.50 -7.42
N VAL A 55 -12.94 -7.56 -6.50
CA VAL A 55 -11.98 -7.23 -5.46
C VAL A 55 -12.66 -7.40 -4.11
N GLY A 56 -12.05 -8.19 -3.23
CA GLY A 56 -12.47 -8.31 -1.84
C GLY A 56 -11.67 -7.38 -0.94
N GLU A 57 -12.29 -6.98 0.17
CA GLU A 57 -11.65 -6.26 1.25
C GLU A 57 -11.74 -7.07 2.55
N VAL A 58 -10.62 -7.25 3.23
CA VAL A 58 -10.53 -7.95 4.51
C VAL A 58 -10.11 -6.96 5.59
N GLY A 59 -11.09 -6.32 6.22
CA GLY A 59 -10.89 -5.48 7.40
C GLY A 59 -10.80 -6.34 8.66
N GLU A 60 -9.75 -7.15 8.78
CA GLU A 60 -9.53 -8.07 9.89
C GLU A 60 -8.16 -7.82 10.52
N SER A 61 -8.13 -7.66 11.85
CA SER A 61 -6.90 -7.47 12.62
C SER A 61 -6.17 -8.78 12.95
N HIS A 62 -6.84 -9.92 12.74
CA HIS A 62 -6.30 -11.25 13.01
C HIS A 62 -6.46 -12.15 11.80
N HIS A 63 -5.38 -12.76 11.35
CA HIS A 63 -5.38 -13.69 10.22
C HIS A 63 -5.82 -13.09 8.87
N GLY A 64 -5.65 -11.78 8.67
CA GLY A 64 -6.07 -11.11 7.44
C GLY A 64 -5.46 -11.72 6.18
N ILE A 65 -4.20 -12.10 6.22
CA ILE A 65 -3.51 -12.76 5.10
C ILE A 65 -4.12 -14.12 4.77
N GLN A 66 -4.42 -14.94 5.80
CA GLN A 66 -5.03 -16.26 5.60
C GLN A 66 -6.45 -16.11 5.02
N ILE A 67 -7.22 -15.12 5.49
CA ILE A 67 -8.55 -14.82 4.97
C ILE A 67 -8.48 -14.36 3.52
N MET A 68 -7.53 -13.49 3.16
CA MET A 68 -7.26 -13.13 1.76
C MET A 68 -7.05 -14.38 0.89
N GLY A 69 -6.23 -15.32 1.37
CA GLY A 69 -5.98 -16.58 0.68
C GLY A 69 -7.26 -17.41 0.50
N GLN A 70 -8.10 -17.51 1.52
CA GLN A 70 -9.39 -18.21 1.45
C GLN A 70 -10.35 -17.52 0.46
N TYR A 71 -10.38 -16.17 0.44
CA TYR A 71 -11.26 -15.40 -0.41
C TYR A 71 -10.85 -15.45 -1.89
N THR A 72 -9.56 -15.65 -2.17
CA THR A 72 -9.02 -15.73 -3.54
C THR A 72 -8.71 -17.15 -3.99
N ALA A 73 -9.15 -18.18 -3.23
CA ALA A 73 -9.07 -19.56 -3.67
C ALA A 73 -9.84 -19.77 -4.99
N PRO A 74 -9.46 -20.80 -5.80
CA PRO A 74 -10.13 -21.08 -7.06
C PRO A 74 -11.67 -21.14 -6.93
N GLY A 75 -12.37 -20.46 -7.82
CA GLY A 75 -13.84 -20.36 -7.81
C GLY A 75 -14.42 -19.32 -6.86
N ARG A 76 -13.58 -18.54 -6.18
CA ARG A 76 -14.00 -17.40 -5.33
C ARG A 76 -13.60 -16.08 -5.97
N LEU A 77 -13.33 -15.04 -5.17
CA LEU A 77 -12.99 -13.71 -5.71
C LEU A 77 -11.70 -13.76 -6.55
N HIS A 78 -11.59 -12.87 -7.52
CA HIS A 78 -10.42 -12.80 -8.38
C HIS A 78 -9.19 -12.30 -7.63
N GLN A 79 -9.39 -11.34 -6.72
CA GLN A 79 -8.34 -10.72 -5.92
C GLN A 79 -8.94 -10.14 -4.64
N CYS A 80 -8.09 -9.92 -3.64
CA CYS A 80 -8.48 -9.39 -2.35
C CYS A 80 -7.34 -8.61 -1.72
N TYR A 81 -7.63 -7.56 -0.97
CA TYR A 81 -6.66 -6.88 -0.12
C TYR A 81 -7.07 -6.95 1.37
N SER A 82 -6.10 -6.76 2.24
CA SER A 82 -6.29 -6.69 3.69
C SER A 82 -5.61 -5.46 4.27
N PHE A 83 -5.88 -5.18 5.55
CA PHE A 83 -5.30 -4.05 6.27
C PHE A 83 -3.90 -4.32 6.85
N GLU A 84 -3.30 -5.45 6.53
CA GLU A 84 -2.02 -5.92 7.09
C GLU A 84 -0.82 -5.00 6.79
N MET A 85 -0.89 -4.18 5.74
CA MET A 85 0.12 -3.18 5.39
C MET A 85 -0.31 -1.74 5.70
N PHE A 86 -1.38 -1.56 6.48
CA PHE A 86 -1.92 -0.24 6.82
C PHE A 86 -1.44 0.29 8.18
N GLY A 87 -0.54 -0.43 8.84
CA GLY A 87 0.05 -0.02 10.11
C GLY A 87 1.13 1.05 9.98
N SER A 88 1.66 1.48 11.13
CA SER A 88 2.72 2.49 11.24
C SER A 88 4.14 1.94 11.00
N ASP A 89 4.28 0.63 10.85
CA ASP A 89 5.57 -0.01 10.55
C ASP A 89 5.87 0.09 9.04
N TYR A 90 7.10 0.51 8.72
CA TYR A 90 7.64 0.61 7.37
C TYR A 90 9.02 -0.04 7.36
N SER A 91 9.05 -1.36 7.47
CA SER A 91 10.28 -2.15 7.60
C SER A 91 10.37 -3.24 6.55
N ALA A 92 11.59 -3.63 6.22
CA ALA A 92 11.85 -4.72 5.28
C ALA A 92 11.26 -6.04 5.79
N GLY A 93 11.38 -6.29 7.10
CA GLY A 93 10.82 -7.47 7.75
C GLY A 93 9.30 -7.54 7.70
N LEU A 94 8.59 -6.40 7.79
CA LEU A 94 7.13 -6.39 7.64
C LEU A 94 6.73 -6.83 6.23
N PHE A 95 7.25 -6.16 5.21
CA PHE A 95 6.86 -6.42 3.81
C PHE A 95 7.23 -7.84 3.38
N ARG A 96 8.46 -8.27 3.69
CA ARG A 96 8.89 -9.64 3.43
C ARG A 96 7.94 -10.65 4.06
N ARG A 97 7.71 -10.55 5.37
CA ARG A 97 6.88 -11.50 6.13
C ARG A 97 5.46 -11.58 5.55
N LYS A 98 4.81 -10.44 5.27
CA LYS A 98 3.42 -10.44 4.77
C LYS A 98 3.30 -11.04 3.37
N ILE A 99 4.27 -10.80 2.51
CA ILE A 99 4.29 -11.36 1.15
C ILE A 99 4.59 -12.86 1.21
N GLU A 100 5.60 -13.30 1.97
CA GLU A 100 5.93 -14.72 2.13
C GLU A 100 4.78 -15.50 2.78
N GLU A 101 4.12 -14.93 3.80
CA GLU A 101 2.96 -15.51 4.48
C GLU A 101 1.82 -15.78 3.48
N PHE A 102 1.51 -14.80 2.62
CA PHE A 102 0.44 -14.97 1.63
C PHE A 102 0.75 -16.10 0.64
N PHE A 103 1.89 -16.06 -0.02
CA PHE A 103 2.22 -17.05 -1.06
C PHE A 103 2.52 -18.44 -0.51
N THR A 104 2.91 -18.55 0.76
CA THR A 104 3.03 -19.85 1.45
C THR A 104 1.66 -20.42 1.80
N GLY A 105 0.76 -19.59 2.33
CA GLY A 105 -0.58 -20.03 2.78
C GLY A 105 -1.61 -20.16 1.66
N ALA A 106 -1.44 -19.44 0.56
CA ALA A 106 -2.38 -19.38 -0.56
C ALA A 106 -1.66 -19.41 -1.93
N PRO A 107 -0.98 -20.49 -2.29
CA PRO A 107 -0.16 -20.54 -3.50
C PRO A 107 -0.96 -20.36 -4.81
N ASN A 108 -2.26 -20.58 -4.77
CA ASN A 108 -3.18 -20.36 -5.90
C ASN A 108 -4.05 -19.11 -5.75
N GLY A 109 -3.85 -18.33 -4.70
CA GLY A 109 -4.54 -17.07 -4.46
C GLY A 109 -3.90 -15.92 -5.23
N TRP A 110 -4.65 -14.82 -5.39
CA TRP A 110 -4.13 -13.60 -6.01
C TRP A 110 -4.31 -12.40 -5.09
N PRO A 111 -3.23 -11.88 -4.50
CA PRO A 111 -3.32 -10.73 -3.61
C PRO A 111 -3.51 -9.44 -4.39
N MET A 112 -4.18 -8.46 -3.77
CA MET A 112 -4.10 -7.06 -4.13
C MET A 112 -3.42 -6.32 -2.98
N TRP A 113 -2.30 -5.67 -3.25
CA TRP A 113 -1.58 -4.90 -2.25
C TRP A 113 -1.99 -3.44 -2.28
N ALA A 114 -2.13 -2.84 -1.12
CA ALA A 114 -2.42 -1.43 -0.94
C ALA A 114 -1.66 -0.90 0.28
N PHE A 115 -1.31 0.39 0.25
CA PHE A 115 -0.71 1.08 1.39
C PHE A 115 -1.66 2.09 2.03
N SER A 116 -2.74 2.46 1.37
CA SER A 116 -3.82 3.29 1.88
C SER A 116 -5.14 2.90 1.26
N ASN A 117 -6.22 3.31 1.91
CA ASN A 117 -7.57 3.25 1.38
C ASN A 117 -8.42 4.39 1.98
N HIS A 118 -9.72 4.33 1.81
CA HIS A 118 -10.68 5.32 2.31
C HIS A 118 -10.99 5.21 3.82
N ASP A 119 -10.39 4.27 4.54
CA ASP A 119 -10.67 3.99 5.95
C ASP A 119 -9.46 4.22 6.87
N VAL A 120 -8.26 4.40 6.31
CA VAL A 120 -7.04 4.53 7.11
C VAL A 120 -6.26 5.81 6.79
N VAL A 121 -5.48 6.27 7.76
CA VAL A 121 -4.54 7.38 7.60
C VAL A 121 -3.66 7.17 6.36
N ARG A 122 -3.48 8.21 5.54
CA ARG A 122 -2.65 8.14 4.34
C ARG A 122 -1.23 7.69 4.65
N GLN A 123 -0.66 6.85 3.80
CA GLN A 123 0.69 6.29 3.98
C GLN A 123 1.76 7.37 4.23
N THR A 124 1.69 8.49 3.51
CA THR A 124 2.64 9.59 3.64
C THR A 124 2.61 10.22 5.04
N SER A 125 1.44 10.27 5.67
CA SER A 125 1.29 10.72 7.06
C SER A 125 1.75 9.66 8.06
N ARG A 126 1.35 8.40 7.87
CA ARG A 126 1.71 7.29 8.78
C ARG A 126 3.21 7.06 8.87
N TRP A 127 3.90 7.18 7.75
CA TRP A 127 5.31 6.82 7.61
C TRP A 127 6.25 8.02 7.57
N VAL A 128 5.77 9.23 7.90
CA VAL A 128 6.55 10.47 7.81
C VAL A 128 7.93 10.38 8.47
N LYS A 129 8.05 9.65 9.58
CA LYS A 129 9.31 9.47 10.31
C LYS A 129 10.39 8.67 9.54
N TYR A 130 10.01 7.95 8.49
CA TYR A 130 10.93 7.16 7.65
C TYR A 130 11.39 7.92 6.40
N GLY A 131 10.83 9.09 6.14
CA GLY A 131 11.14 9.91 4.98
C GLY A 131 12.19 10.98 5.26
N ILE A 132 13.15 11.17 4.35
CA ILE A 132 14.01 12.37 4.33
C ILE A 132 13.20 13.61 3.92
N SER A 133 12.19 13.39 3.11
CA SER A 133 11.16 14.37 2.74
C SER A 133 9.86 13.63 2.41
N GLN A 134 8.75 14.36 2.41
CA GLN A 134 7.44 13.85 2.02
C GLN A 134 7.45 13.27 0.59
N ASP A 135 8.11 13.97 -0.34
CA ASP A 135 8.16 13.57 -1.75
C ASP A 135 9.00 12.31 -1.97
N ALA A 136 10.18 12.24 -1.33
CA ALA A 136 11.04 11.08 -1.41
C ALA A 136 10.36 9.82 -0.84
N LEU A 137 9.69 9.95 0.31
CA LEU A 137 8.94 8.87 0.91
C LEU A 137 7.78 8.42 0.02
N ALA A 138 6.98 9.36 -0.51
CA ALA A 138 5.85 9.05 -1.37
C ALA A 138 6.28 8.36 -2.67
N ALA A 139 7.34 8.85 -3.31
CA ALA A 139 7.90 8.24 -4.52
C ALA A 139 8.45 6.83 -4.25
N GLN A 140 9.18 6.64 -3.16
CA GLN A 140 9.69 5.33 -2.76
C GLN A 140 8.56 4.36 -2.43
N ALA A 141 7.57 4.78 -1.65
CA ALA A 141 6.42 3.94 -1.29
C ALA A 141 5.66 3.48 -2.54
N GLY A 142 5.44 4.39 -3.51
CA GLY A 142 4.86 4.04 -4.80
C GLY A 142 5.70 3.04 -5.59
N ALA A 143 7.02 3.25 -5.65
CA ALA A 143 7.94 2.35 -6.33
C ALA A 143 7.95 0.95 -5.67
N LEU A 144 7.94 0.90 -4.34
CA LEU A 144 7.89 -0.34 -3.57
C LEU A 144 6.59 -1.10 -3.83
N LEU A 145 5.45 -0.45 -3.64
CA LEU A 145 4.13 -1.05 -3.84
C LEU A 145 3.97 -1.60 -5.27
N LEU A 146 4.35 -0.81 -6.26
CA LEU A 146 4.28 -1.19 -7.68
C LEU A 146 5.29 -2.29 -8.08
N SER A 147 6.20 -2.68 -7.18
CA SER A 147 7.15 -3.78 -7.39
C SER A 147 6.66 -5.12 -6.84
N PHE A 148 5.61 -5.15 -6.03
CA PHE A 148 5.11 -6.39 -5.43
C PHE A 148 4.43 -7.31 -6.45
N GLN A 149 4.49 -8.61 -6.16
CA GLN A 149 3.78 -9.65 -6.90
C GLN A 149 2.28 -9.60 -6.54
N GLY A 150 1.42 -9.55 -7.55
CA GLY A 150 -0.03 -9.44 -7.36
C GLY A 150 -0.59 -8.19 -8.02
N SER A 151 -1.86 -7.92 -7.79
CA SER A 151 -2.50 -6.66 -8.17
C SER A 151 -2.15 -5.55 -7.18
N ILE A 152 -2.28 -4.31 -7.63
CA ILE A 152 -1.98 -3.12 -6.83
C ILE A 152 -3.22 -2.23 -6.79
N CYS A 153 -3.56 -1.77 -5.60
CA CYS A 153 -4.60 -0.77 -5.39
C CYS A 153 -3.95 0.53 -4.89
N LEU A 154 -4.12 1.60 -5.64
CA LEU A 154 -3.66 2.94 -5.27
C LEU A 154 -4.86 3.75 -4.75
N TRP A 155 -4.71 4.37 -3.59
CA TRP A 155 -5.69 5.32 -3.10
C TRP A 155 -5.44 6.71 -3.69
N GLN A 156 -6.49 7.37 -4.16
CA GLN A 156 -6.39 8.70 -4.79
C GLN A 156 -5.61 9.69 -3.90
N GLY A 157 -4.69 10.43 -4.51
CA GLY A 157 -3.79 11.36 -3.85
C GLY A 157 -2.44 10.76 -3.39
N GLU A 158 -2.25 9.43 -3.37
CA GLU A 158 -0.94 8.83 -3.14
C GLU A 158 0.06 9.28 -4.21
N GLU A 159 -0.37 9.30 -5.46
CA GLU A 159 0.39 9.74 -6.63
C GLU A 159 0.79 11.23 -6.59
N LEU A 160 0.19 11.98 -5.69
CA LEU A 160 0.53 13.38 -5.42
C LEU A 160 1.34 13.55 -4.13
N GLY A 161 1.56 12.49 -3.37
CA GLY A 161 2.14 12.53 -2.05
C GLY A 161 1.26 13.28 -1.05
N GLN A 162 -0.05 13.20 -1.18
CA GLN A 162 -1.00 13.81 -0.24
C GLN A 162 -0.84 13.23 1.17
N THR A 163 -0.99 14.10 2.16
CA THR A 163 -1.07 13.73 3.58
C THR A 163 -2.52 13.83 4.06
N ASP A 164 -2.76 13.30 5.24
CA ASP A 164 -3.98 13.62 5.98
C ASP A 164 -4.05 15.11 6.29
N THR A 165 -5.26 15.61 6.52
CA THR A 165 -5.50 17.00 6.89
C THR A 165 -6.10 17.11 8.29
N VAL A 166 -6.02 18.31 8.88
CA VAL A 166 -6.60 18.60 10.18
C VAL A 166 -7.97 19.25 9.98
N TRP A 167 -8.96 18.74 10.71
CA TRP A 167 -10.35 19.20 10.67
C TRP A 167 -10.75 19.91 11.96
N THR A 168 -11.72 20.79 11.86
CA THR A 168 -12.52 21.25 13.01
C THR A 168 -13.80 20.40 13.11
N LEU A 169 -14.46 20.39 14.25
CA LEU A 169 -15.66 19.56 14.46
C LEU A 169 -16.76 19.86 13.44
N ASP A 170 -16.95 21.12 13.09
CA ASP A 170 -17.97 21.59 12.14
C ASP A 170 -17.67 21.25 10.68
N GLU A 171 -16.44 20.86 10.37
CA GLU A 171 -16.04 20.39 9.02
C GLU A 171 -16.21 18.87 8.84
N LEU A 172 -16.33 18.11 9.94
CA LEU A 172 -16.43 16.65 9.88
C LEU A 172 -17.76 16.19 9.30
N THR A 173 -17.70 15.17 8.47
CA THR A 173 -18.86 14.50 7.88
C THR A 173 -18.98 13.04 8.30
N ASP A 174 -17.85 12.39 8.64
CA ASP A 174 -17.84 11.00 9.11
C ASP A 174 -18.42 10.90 10.52
N PRO A 175 -19.52 10.12 10.73
CA PRO A 175 -20.13 9.94 12.05
C PRO A 175 -19.16 9.46 13.11
N GLN A 176 -18.15 8.65 12.74
CA GLN A 176 -17.14 8.19 13.68
C GLN A 176 -16.25 9.33 14.14
N GLY A 177 -15.79 10.20 13.23
CA GLY A 177 -15.00 11.37 13.56
C GLY A 177 -15.75 12.35 14.47
N ILE A 178 -17.05 12.56 14.22
CA ILE A 178 -17.91 13.42 15.02
C ILE A 178 -18.10 12.83 16.42
N THR A 179 -18.38 11.52 16.53
CA THR A 179 -18.67 10.85 17.81
C THR A 179 -17.45 10.84 18.74
N PHE A 180 -16.26 10.66 18.21
CA PHE A 180 -15.03 10.54 19.00
C PHE A 180 -14.23 11.84 19.12
N TRP A 181 -14.73 12.97 18.59
CA TRP A 181 -14.05 14.25 18.72
C TRP A 181 -13.68 14.56 20.17
N PRO A 182 -12.46 15.07 20.50
CA PRO A 182 -11.42 15.53 19.58
C PRO A 182 -10.38 14.45 19.19
N GLU A 183 -10.62 13.19 19.52
CA GLU A 183 -9.72 12.11 19.13
C GLU A 183 -9.65 12.00 17.60
N PRO A 184 -8.47 11.74 17.01
CA PRO A 184 -8.31 11.66 15.57
C PRO A 184 -8.82 10.31 15.00
N ILE A 185 -9.99 9.90 15.47
CA ILE A 185 -10.69 8.70 15.01
C ILE A 185 -11.73 9.12 14.00
N GLY A 186 -11.53 8.76 12.76
CA GLY A 186 -12.44 9.13 11.68
C GLY A 186 -11.74 9.00 10.33
N ARG A 187 -12.52 9.06 9.27
CA ARG A 187 -12.08 8.75 7.91
C ARG A 187 -12.04 9.95 6.98
N ASP A 188 -12.52 11.11 7.43
CA ASP A 188 -12.52 12.34 6.61
C ASP A 188 -11.13 12.77 6.17
N ASN A 189 -10.10 12.45 6.97
CA ASN A 189 -8.69 12.74 6.68
C ASN A 189 -8.24 12.22 5.31
N THR A 190 -8.67 11.03 4.95
CA THR A 190 -8.30 10.34 3.71
C THR A 190 -9.35 10.47 2.61
N ARG A 191 -10.57 10.95 2.93
CA ARG A 191 -11.71 11.08 1.99
C ARG A 191 -11.82 12.47 1.36
N THR A 192 -10.75 13.23 1.40
CA THR A 192 -10.68 14.57 0.82
C THR A 192 -10.91 14.55 -0.68
N PRO A 193 -11.51 15.60 -1.27
CA PRO A 193 -11.63 15.71 -2.72
C PRO A 193 -10.27 15.61 -3.42
N MET A 194 -10.24 14.98 -4.58
CA MET A 194 -9.06 14.98 -5.44
C MET A 194 -8.73 16.40 -5.91
N VAL A 195 -7.46 16.76 -5.91
CA VAL A 195 -6.99 18.10 -6.30
C VAL A 195 -6.35 18.06 -7.67
N TRP A 196 -7.03 18.65 -8.65
CA TRP A 196 -6.60 18.68 -10.04
C TRP A 196 -5.75 19.92 -10.37
N ASP A 197 -6.08 21.07 -9.75
CA ASP A 197 -5.40 22.34 -9.96
C ASP A 197 -5.39 23.22 -8.71
N GLY A 198 -4.85 24.43 -8.81
CA GLY A 198 -4.76 25.39 -7.71
C GLY A 198 -6.00 26.27 -7.48
N SER A 199 -7.13 26.00 -8.13
CA SER A 199 -8.39 26.74 -7.92
C SER A 199 -8.98 26.47 -6.53
N ALA A 200 -9.95 27.29 -6.12
CA ALA A 200 -10.52 27.28 -4.76
C ALA A 200 -11.03 25.90 -4.31
N GLN A 201 -11.57 25.09 -5.24
CA GLN A 201 -12.06 23.73 -4.96
C GLN A 201 -11.14 22.67 -5.59
N GLY A 202 -9.87 22.99 -5.86
CA GLY A 202 -8.90 22.08 -6.43
C GLY A 202 -9.27 21.55 -7.82
N GLY A 203 -10.11 22.25 -8.58
CA GLY A 203 -10.65 21.77 -9.85
C GLY A 203 -11.59 20.58 -9.72
N PHE A 204 -11.97 20.19 -8.49
CA PHE A 204 -12.83 19.05 -8.23
C PHE A 204 -14.30 19.33 -8.56
N THR A 205 -14.80 20.50 -8.17
CA THR A 205 -16.18 20.92 -8.39
C THR A 205 -16.29 22.44 -8.53
N SER A 206 -17.33 22.91 -9.21
CA SER A 206 -17.74 24.31 -9.20
C SER A 206 -18.69 24.67 -8.05
N GLY A 207 -19.22 23.66 -7.35
CA GLY A 207 -20.09 23.82 -6.18
C GLY A 207 -19.32 23.66 -4.87
N THR A 208 -20.04 23.38 -3.78
CA THR A 208 -19.47 23.06 -2.48
C THR A 208 -19.13 21.57 -2.41
N PRO A 209 -17.86 21.18 -2.19
CA PRO A 209 -17.52 19.77 -2.02
C PRO A 209 -17.99 19.27 -0.65
N TRP A 210 -18.09 17.93 -0.48
CA TRP A 210 -18.50 17.32 0.80
C TRP A 210 -17.51 17.58 1.96
N LEU A 211 -16.24 17.81 1.65
CA LEU A 211 -15.21 18.24 2.58
C LEU A 211 -14.46 19.42 1.97
N PRO A 212 -14.08 20.44 2.73
CA PRO A 212 -13.30 21.56 2.20
C PRO A 212 -11.93 21.11 1.74
N VAL A 213 -11.43 21.71 0.66
CA VAL A 213 -10.08 21.51 0.17
C VAL A 213 -9.14 22.45 0.92
N LYS A 214 -8.17 21.92 1.65
CA LYS A 214 -7.25 22.69 2.49
C LYS A 214 -5.98 23.08 1.73
N ALA A 215 -5.32 24.13 2.19
CA ALA A 215 -4.11 24.68 1.55
C ALA A 215 -2.97 23.65 1.35
N PRO A 216 -2.64 22.73 2.30
CA PRO A 216 -1.63 21.71 2.07
C PRO A 216 -1.97 20.75 0.93
N GLN A 217 -3.26 20.49 0.71
CA GLN A 217 -3.74 19.64 -0.39
C GLN A 217 -3.67 20.38 -1.72
N LEU A 218 -4.11 21.65 -1.76
CA LEU A 218 -4.03 22.50 -2.95
C LEU A 218 -2.59 22.66 -3.45
N ALA A 219 -1.62 22.75 -2.55
CA ALA A 219 -0.21 22.84 -2.90
C ALA A 219 0.32 21.62 -3.67
N ARG A 220 -0.36 20.47 -3.55
CA ARG A 220 0.02 19.17 -4.13
C ARG A 220 -1.01 18.72 -5.17
N ASN A 221 -1.37 19.60 -6.08
CA ASN A 221 -2.34 19.28 -7.12
C ASN A 221 -1.68 18.66 -8.37
N VAL A 222 -2.50 18.08 -9.23
CA VAL A 222 -2.04 17.43 -10.48
C VAL A 222 -1.35 18.43 -11.39
N ALA A 223 -1.94 19.61 -11.61
CA ALA A 223 -1.38 20.61 -12.53
C ALA A 223 0.00 21.13 -12.10
N ALA A 224 0.25 21.19 -10.79
CA ALA A 224 1.55 21.61 -10.25
C ALA A 224 2.65 20.55 -10.42
N GLN A 225 2.27 19.27 -10.59
CA GLN A 225 3.22 18.15 -10.67
C GLN A 225 3.34 17.56 -12.08
N ALA A 226 2.33 17.68 -12.91
CA ALA A 226 2.32 17.12 -14.25
C ALA A 226 3.44 17.70 -15.12
N GLY A 227 4.30 16.82 -15.68
CA GLY A 227 5.45 17.22 -16.50
C GLY A 227 6.64 17.78 -15.71
N VAL A 228 6.56 17.84 -14.38
CA VAL A 228 7.66 18.31 -13.53
C VAL A 228 8.55 17.13 -13.19
N ALA A 229 9.77 17.12 -13.71
CA ALA A 229 10.73 16.06 -13.48
C ALA A 229 11.02 15.88 -11.98
N GLY A 230 10.91 14.62 -11.50
CA GLY A 230 11.13 14.28 -10.11
C GLY A 230 9.95 14.56 -9.18
N SER A 231 8.81 15.06 -9.68
CA SER A 231 7.60 15.12 -8.89
C SER A 231 7.10 13.73 -8.52
N VAL A 232 6.30 13.64 -7.46
CA VAL A 232 5.71 12.37 -7.02
C VAL A 232 4.83 11.78 -8.12
N LEU A 233 4.02 12.62 -8.79
CA LEU A 233 3.17 12.20 -9.90
C LEU A 233 3.96 11.57 -11.04
N GLU A 234 5.06 12.20 -11.47
CA GLU A 234 5.87 11.66 -12.57
C GLU A 234 6.63 10.39 -12.14
N SER A 235 7.00 10.27 -10.87
CA SER A 235 7.57 9.04 -10.31
C SER A 235 6.58 7.88 -10.37
N TYR A 236 5.31 8.10 -10.00
CA TYR A 236 4.24 7.10 -10.13
C TYR A 236 3.96 6.73 -11.58
N ARG A 237 3.90 7.72 -12.49
CA ARG A 237 3.72 7.49 -13.94
C ARG A 237 4.85 6.62 -14.52
N ALA A 238 6.08 6.94 -14.17
CA ALA A 238 7.25 6.18 -14.62
C ALA A 238 7.21 4.74 -14.10
N MET A 239 6.87 4.54 -12.83
CA MET A 239 6.74 3.21 -12.23
C MET A 239 5.59 2.39 -12.81
N LEU A 240 4.44 3.00 -13.06
CA LEU A 240 3.31 2.34 -13.72
C LEU A 240 3.66 1.91 -15.14
N ALA A 241 4.35 2.78 -15.90
CA ALA A 241 4.84 2.44 -17.24
C ALA A 241 5.86 1.30 -17.21
N PHE A 242 6.81 1.35 -16.27
CA PHE A 242 7.81 0.31 -16.07
C PHE A 242 7.17 -1.04 -15.70
N ARG A 243 6.24 -1.04 -14.73
CA ARG A 243 5.50 -2.27 -14.36
C ARG A 243 4.72 -2.83 -15.53
N ARG A 244 4.05 -2.00 -16.33
CA ARG A 244 3.28 -2.45 -17.50
C ARG A 244 4.15 -3.11 -18.56
N GLN A 245 5.37 -2.61 -18.76
CA GLN A 245 6.31 -3.11 -19.75
C GLN A 245 7.14 -4.30 -19.26
N THR A 246 7.22 -4.51 -17.94
CA THR A 246 8.08 -5.51 -17.30
C THR A 246 7.23 -6.68 -16.81
N GLU A 247 7.24 -7.79 -17.55
CA GLU A 247 6.47 -8.99 -17.20
C GLU A 247 6.84 -9.53 -15.82
N ALA A 248 8.14 -9.53 -15.47
CA ALA A 248 8.62 -9.96 -14.17
C ALA A 248 7.92 -9.23 -13.02
N LEU A 249 7.64 -7.91 -13.12
CA LEU A 249 6.90 -7.16 -12.11
C LEU A 249 5.42 -7.54 -12.03
N ARG A 250 4.82 -7.99 -13.11
CA ARG A 250 3.41 -8.38 -13.15
C ARG A 250 3.19 -9.82 -12.70
N LEU A 251 3.96 -10.76 -13.25
CA LEU A 251 3.71 -12.20 -13.14
C LEU A 251 4.83 -12.98 -12.44
N GLY A 252 6.04 -12.42 -12.37
CA GLY A 252 7.19 -13.12 -11.80
C GLY A 252 7.02 -13.41 -10.32
N ALA A 253 7.51 -14.55 -9.85
CA ALA A 253 7.59 -14.88 -8.45
C ALA A 253 8.54 -13.94 -7.69
N THR A 254 8.36 -13.84 -6.39
CA THR A 254 9.21 -13.04 -5.50
C THR A 254 10.17 -13.93 -4.74
N ARG A 255 11.46 -13.57 -4.71
CA ARG A 255 12.48 -14.19 -3.86
C ARG A 255 13.25 -13.10 -3.13
N PHE A 256 13.16 -13.08 -1.81
CA PHE A 256 13.86 -12.09 -0.98
C PHE A 256 15.33 -12.43 -0.80
N PHE A 257 16.16 -11.38 -0.69
CA PHE A 257 17.54 -11.45 -0.21
C PHE A 257 17.55 -11.19 1.30
N ASP A 258 18.47 -11.86 2.01
CA ASP A 258 18.60 -11.69 3.45
C ASP A 258 19.59 -10.55 3.72
N LEU A 259 19.05 -9.38 3.97
CA LEU A 259 19.82 -8.15 4.24
C LEU A 259 19.35 -7.54 5.56
N PRO A 260 20.24 -6.80 6.25
CA PRO A 260 19.88 -6.13 7.50
C PRO A 260 18.88 -4.98 7.24
N GLU A 261 18.01 -4.75 8.22
CA GLU A 261 17.19 -3.53 8.23
C GLU A 261 18.10 -2.29 8.11
N PRO A 262 17.66 -1.25 7.43
CA PRO A 262 16.37 -1.06 6.78
C PRO A 262 16.37 -1.35 5.27
N ILE A 263 17.21 -2.24 4.78
CA ILE A 263 17.35 -2.55 3.36
C ILE A 263 16.40 -3.68 2.99
N LEU A 264 15.55 -3.44 2.00
CA LEU A 264 14.71 -4.44 1.39
C LEU A 264 15.19 -4.72 -0.03
N ALA A 265 15.55 -5.98 -0.31
CA ALA A 265 15.87 -6.40 -1.66
C ALA A 265 15.19 -7.73 -1.99
N PHE A 266 14.67 -7.81 -3.20
CA PHE A 266 14.04 -9.03 -3.71
C PHE A 266 14.15 -9.14 -5.22
N ALA A 267 14.24 -10.36 -5.70
CA ALA A 267 14.12 -10.66 -7.11
C ALA A 267 12.65 -10.80 -7.50
N ARG A 268 12.31 -10.37 -8.72
CA ARG A 268 11.05 -10.61 -9.39
C ARG A 268 11.32 -11.44 -10.66
N GLY A 269 10.64 -12.59 -10.74
CA GLY A 269 11.02 -13.59 -11.74
C GLY A 269 12.47 -14.07 -11.52
N GLU A 270 13.17 -14.39 -12.58
CA GLU A 270 14.51 -14.95 -12.47
C GLU A 270 15.59 -13.88 -12.31
N ASP A 271 15.45 -12.72 -12.97
CA ASP A 271 16.59 -11.82 -13.20
C ASP A 271 16.41 -10.37 -12.77
N LEU A 272 15.20 -9.92 -12.44
CA LEU A 272 14.98 -8.54 -12.02
C LEU A 272 15.21 -8.38 -10.51
N LEU A 273 16.23 -7.62 -10.11
CA LEU A 273 16.45 -7.17 -8.73
C LEU A 273 15.70 -5.86 -8.47
N CYS A 274 14.96 -5.81 -7.37
CA CYS A 274 14.38 -4.60 -6.79
C CYS A 274 15.09 -4.33 -5.46
N VAL A 275 15.61 -3.13 -5.23
CA VAL A 275 16.31 -2.75 -4.00
C VAL A 275 15.82 -1.41 -3.47
N PHE A 276 15.65 -1.32 -2.14
CA PHE A 276 15.09 -0.17 -1.42
C PHE A 276 15.86 0.09 -0.13
N ASN A 277 16.15 1.35 0.16
CA ASN A 277 16.58 1.82 1.47
C ASN A 277 15.38 2.47 2.17
N LEU A 278 14.76 1.77 3.12
CA LEU A 278 13.56 2.21 3.83
C LEU A 278 13.85 3.19 4.98
N SER A 279 14.89 4.01 4.83
CA SER A 279 15.29 4.96 5.86
C SER A 279 15.71 6.32 5.29
N PRO A 280 15.76 7.36 6.14
CA PRO A 280 16.24 8.68 5.74
C PRO A 280 17.78 8.82 5.77
N THR A 281 18.54 7.72 5.84
CA THR A 281 20.02 7.73 5.93
C THR A 281 20.65 7.13 4.69
N VAL A 282 21.92 7.45 4.46
CA VAL A 282 22.73 6.83 3.41
C VAL A 282 23.24 5.48 3.87
N LEU A 283 23.14 4.46 3.04
CA LEU A 283 23.63 3.11 3.29
C LEU A 283 24.49 2.62 2.13
N GLU A 284 25.38 1.66 2.41
CA GLU A 284 26.19 0.97 1.41
C GLU A 284 26.13 -0.53 1.65
N ILE A 285 25.98 -1.31 0.60
CA ILE A 285 26.05 -2.78 0.63
C ILE A 285 26.96 -3.29 -0.48
N ASN A 286 27.58 -4.44 -0.24
CA ASN A 286 28.22 -5.18 -1.33
C ASN A 286 27.15 -5.67 -2.32
N ALA A 287 27.45 -5.58 -3.61
CA ALA A 287 26.52 -5.95 -4.67
C ALA A 287 27.28 -6.43 -5.88
N ARG A 288 27.74 -7.69 -5.83
CA ARG A 288 28.47 -8.32 -6.92
C ARG A 288 27.52 -9.08 -7.82
N GLY A 289 27.88 -9.20 -9.09
CA GLY A 289 27.11 -9.96 -10.07
C GLY A 289 25.86 -9.24 -10.60
N LEU A 290 25.63 -7.99 -10.21
CA LEU A 290 24.56 -7.17 -10.78
C LEU A 290 24.87 -6.79 -12.22
N GLY A 291 23.82 -6.81 -13.06
CA GLY A 291 23.86 -6.32 -14.42
C GLY A 291 23.52 -4.82 -14.52
N ALA A 292 22.88 -4.43 -15.60
CA ALA A 292 22.53 -3.04 -15.87
C ALA A 292 21.40 -2.53 -14.93
N ALA A 293 21.49 -1.26 -14.55
CA ALA A 293 20.36 -0.55 -13.97
C ALA A 293 19.27 -0.38 -15.06
N ILE A 294 18.02 -0.65 -14.69
CA ILE A 294 16.86 -0.56 -15.58
C ILE A 294 15.69 0.12 -14.90
N GLY A 295 14.82 0.75 -15.69
CA GLY A 295 13.61 1.41 -15.16
C GLY A 295 13.89 2.64 -14.30
N PRO A 296 12.87 3.13 -13.57
CA PRO A 296 13.01 4.30 -12.71
C PRO A 296 13.88 4.01 -11.49
N SER A 297 14.65 4.99 -11.05
CA SER A 297 15.46 4.89 -9.83
C SER A 297 15.61 6.26 -9.18
N ALA A 298 15.88 6.27 -7.89
CA ALA A 298 16.21 7.47 -7.13
C ALA A 298 17.29 7.15 -6.10
N GLY A 299 18.33 7.98 -6.04
CA GLY A 299 19.35 7.92 -5.00
C GLY A 299 20.21 6.66 -4.97
N VAL A 300 20.33 5.90 -6.06
CA VAL A 300 21.12 4.66 -6.14
C VAL A 300 22.33 4.87 -7.05
N VAL A 301 23.52 4.50 -6.55
CA VAL A 301 24.76 4.45 -7.34
C VAL A 301 25.33 3.04 -7.24
N HIS A 302 25.62 2.41 -8.38
CA HIS A 302 26.28 1.12 -8.47
C HIS A 302 27.68 1.31 -9.06
N SER A 303 28.72 1.00 -8.29
CA SER A 303 30.12 1.04 -8.72
C SER A 303 30.95 0.06 -7.92
N ASP A 304 31.99 -0.48 -8.52
CA ASP A 304 33.01 -1.32 -7.86
C ASP A 304 32.44 -2.48 -7.03
N GLY A 305 31.32 -3.07 -7.49
CA GLY A 305 30.65 -4.17 -6.79
C GLY A 305 29.93 -3.75 -5.51
N LYS A 306 29.56 -2.47 -5.39
CA LYS A 306 28.83 -1.90 -4.26
C LYS A 306 27.62 -1.12 -4.75
N LEU A 307 26.56 -1.14 -3.95
CA LEU A 307 25.42 -0.24 -4.08
C LEU A 307 25.47 0.79 -2.94
N GLN A 308 25.58 2.04 -3.29
CA GLN A 308 25.31 3.16 -2.41
C GLN A 308 23.84 3.55 -2.55
N LEU A 309 23.12 3.51 -1.44
CA LEU A 309 21.69 3.78 -1.35
C LEU A 309 21.49 5.07 -0.54
N GLY A 310 21.17 6.15 -1.20
CA GLY A 310 20.79 7.41 -0.54
C GLY A 310 19.52 7.28 0.32
N PRO A 311 19.11 8.35 1.02
CA PRO A 311 17.88 8.36 1.78
C PRO A 311 16.65 8.06 0.89
N ASN A 312 15.82 7.12 1.32
CA ASN A 312 14.64 6.64 0.57
C ASN A 312 14.97 6.23 -0.87
N ALA A 313 16.18 5.72 -1.11
CA ALA A 313 16.60 5.28 -2.43
C ALA A 313 15.85 4.03 -2.87
N TYR A 314 15.64 3.92 -4.18
CA TYR A 314 15.15 2.69 -4.82
C TYR A 314 15.75 2.53 -6.22
N GLY A 315 15.91 1.28 -6.65
CA GLY A 315 16.42 0.99 -7.99
C GLY A 315 16.15 -0.44 -8.42
N PHE A 316 16.32 -0.67 -9.72
CA PHE A 316 16.07 -1.94 -10.38
C PHE A 316 17.25 -2.32 -11.25
N PHE A 317 17.63 -3.60 -11.21
CA PHE A 317 18.79 -4.10 -11.93
C PHE A 317 18.49 -5.45 -12.58
N THR A 318 19.16 -5.76 -13.68
CA THR A 318 19.26 -7.13 -14.16
C THR A 318 20.30 -7.89 -13.35
N GLY A 319 20.38 -9.21 -13.50
CA GLY A 319 21.38 -10.04 -12.84
C GLY A 319 20.99 -10.52 -11.44
N ALA A 320 19.71 -10.48 -11.04
CA ALA A 320 19.27 -10.98 -9.74
C ALA A 320 19.63 -12.45 -9.48
N SER A 321 19.73 -13.26 -10.52
CA SER A 321 20.11 -14.69 -10.45
C SER A 321 21.58 -14.91 -10.03
N SER A 322 22.46 -13.97 -10.37
CA SER A 322 23.91 -14.00 -10.08
C SER A 322 24.30 -13.03 -8.96
N ALA A 323 23.35 -12.22 -8.45
CA ALA A 323 23.62 -11.21 -7.43
C ALA A 323 24.01 -11.83 -6.10
N VAL A 324 25.10 -11.33 -5.54
CA VAL A 324 25.54 -11.56 -4.17
C VAL A 324 25.48 -10.22 -3.45
N LEU A 325 24.52 -10.10 -2.53
CA LEU A 325 24.29 -8.91 -1.72
C LEU A 325 24.68 -9.15 -0.27
N GLY A 326 25.27 -8.13 0.40
CA GLY A 326 25.68 -8.26 1.81
C GLY A 326 26.50 -7.10 2.35
#